data_ef862fc03aa49b96c4170760a002c299
#
_entry.id   ef862fc03aa49b96c4170760a002c299
#
_cell.length_a   1.000
_cell.length_b   1.000
_cell.length_c   1.000
_cell.angle_alpha   90.00
_cell.angle_beta   90.00
_cell.angle_gamma   90.00
#
_symmetry.space_group_name_H-M   'P 1'
#
loop_
_entity.id
_entity.type
_entity.pdbx_description
1 polymer ?
#
loop_
_entity_poly.entity_id
_entity_poly.type
_entity_poly.pdbx_seq_one_letter_code
_entity_poly.pdbx_strand_id
1 'polypeptide(L)'
;EIRLSLVGSEMCIRDSDHTAEHVRAYIKVQDGCNQFCTYCIIPYARGRVRSRKIAHVMDEVHALAAKGYKEVVLTGIHLSSYGVDFPAEEKETLLSLIRAVHEVEGIERIRLGSLEPGIITEEFVQSIAALPKMCPHFHLSLQSGCDTTLERMNRRYRSAEYAEKCGLLRKYLGNPALTTDVIVGFPMETEED
;
A
#
# COMPACT_ATOMS: atom_id res chain seq x y z
N GLU A 1 6.04 25.46 -16.27
CA GLU A 1 6.24 25.67 -14.82
C GLU A 1 5.26 24.80 -14.07
N ILE A 2 5.76 23.74 -13.39
CA ILE A 2 4.97 22.96 -12.44
C ILE A 2 4.77 23.87 -11.23
N ARG A 3 3.54 24.27 -10.95
CA ARG A 3 3.24 25.07 -9.77
C ARG A 3 3.59 24.26 -8.52
N LEU A 4 4.65 24.63 -7.84
CA LEU A 4 5.08 24.03 -6.56
C LEU A 4 3.99 24.02 -5.50
N SER A 5 2.98 24.88 -5.60
CA SER A 5 1.80 24.92 -4.73
C SER A 5 0.87 23.71 -4.85
N LEU A 6 1.01 22.88 -5.89
CA LEU A 6 0.23 21.65 -6.08
C LEU A 6 0.95 20.41 -5.53
N VAL A 7 2.26 20.51 -5.27
CA VAL A 7 3.04 19.41 -4.69
C VAL A 7 2.92 19.45 -3.18
N GLY A 8 2.30 18.43 -2.61
CA GLY A 8 2.16 18.30 -1.16
C GLY A 8 0.97 19.04 -0.53
N SER A 9 0.05 19.60 -1.33
CA SER A 9 -1.21 20.09 -0.80
C SER A 9 -2.17 18.93 -0.49
N GLU A 10 -3.08 19.11 0.47
CA GLU A 10 -4.14 18.13 0.76
C GLU A 10 -4.95 17.75 -0.50
N MET A 11 -5.05 18.67 -1.46
CA MET A 11 -5.73 18.46 -2.73
C MET A 11 -5.07 17.36 -3.60
N CYS A 12 -3.76 17.09 -3.43
CA CYS A 12 -3.07 15.97 -4.10
C CYS A 12 -3.37 14.61 -3.44
N ILE A 13 -3.93 14.62 -2.24
CA ILE A 13 -4.28 13.42 -1.47
C ILE A 13 -5.76 13.10 -1.60
N ARG A 14 -6.61 14.12 -1.77
CA ARG A 14 -8.05 13.95 -2.01
C ARG A 14 -8.29 13.65 -3.48
N ASP A 15 -8.72 12.43 -3.77
CA ASP A 15 -9.30 12.12 -5.07
C ASP A 15 -10.75 12.63 -5.13
N SER A 16 -11.16 12.99 -6.35
CA SER A 16 -12.48 13.53 -6.62
C SER A 16 -13.59 12.54 -6.24
N ASP A 17 -14.73 13.06 -5.85
CA ASP A 17 -16.01 12.34 -5.59
C ASP A 17 -16.54 11.50 -6.77
N HIS A 18 -15.82 11.41 -7.88
CA HIS A 18 -16.23 10.79 -9.12
C HIS A 18 -15.33 9.64 -9.54
N THR A 19 -15.61 8.45 -9.04
CA THR A 19 -15.19 7.18 -9.66
C THR A 19 -16.36 6.58 -10.45
N ALA A 20 -17.04 7.39 -11.24
CA ALA A 20 -18.34 7.09 -11.85
C ALA A 20 -18.37 5.90 -12.84
N GLU A 21 -17.24 5.29 -13.17
CA GLU A 21 -17.16 4.18 -14.13
C GLU A 21 -16.64 2.86 -13.53
N HIS A 22 -16.32 2.83 -12.24
CA HIS A 22 -15.73 1.64 -11.61
C HIS A 22 -16.67 0.98 -10.59
N VAL A 23 -16.68 -0.35 -10.58
CA VAL A 23 -17.44 -1.16 -9.60
C VAL A 23 -16.87 -1.01 -8.18
N ARG A 24 -15.65 -0.50 -8.06
CA ARG A 24 -14.92 -0.28 -6.80
C ARG A 24 -14.41 1.15 -6.71
N ALA A 25 -14.32 1.67 -5.48
CA ALA A 25 -13.76 2.99 -5.21
C ALA A 25 -12.28 2.87 -4.77
N TYR A 26 -11.45 3.77 -5.27
CA TYR A 26 -10.04 3.88 -4.87
C TYR A 26 -9.89 5.03 -3.89
N ILE A 27 -9.34 4.74 -2.72
CA ILE A 27 -9.13 5.72 -1.65
C ILE A 27 -7.64 5.86 -1.43
N LYS A 28 -7.09 7.01 -1.76
CA LYS A 28 -5.69 7.32 -1.52
C LYS A 28 -5.52 7.75 -0.07
N VAL A 29 -4.89 6.90 0.72
CA VAL A 29 -4.71 7.10 2.16
C VAL A 29 -3.31 7.59 2.54
N GLN A 30 -2.35 7.52 1.59
CA GLN A 30 -0.96 7.87 1.82
C GLN A 30 -0.33 8.45 0.54
N ASP A 31 0.55 9.45 0.67
CA ASP A 31 1.34 10.04 -0.42
C ASP A 31 2.81 10.22 -0.01
N GLY A 32 3.68 10.42 -1.01
CA GLY A 32 5.11 10.54 -0.80
C GLY A 32 5.79 9.23 -0.40
N CYS A 33 7.14 9.24 -0.38
CA CYS A 33 7.90 8.04 -0.05
C CYS A 33 9.28 8.40 0.49
N ASN A 34 9.78 7.62 1.46
CA ASN A 34 11.10 7.79 2.07
C ASN A 34 12.10 6.68 1.69
N GLN A 35 11.77 5.83 0.70
CA GLN A 35 12.61 4.67 0.37
C GLN A 35 13.83 5.03 -0.48
N PHE A 36 13.72 6.03 -1.38
CA PHE A 36 14.80 6.46 -2.26
C PHE A 36 15.41 5.32 -3.10
N CYS A 37 14.55 4.44 -3.63
CA CYS A 37 14.99 3.44 -4.59
C CYS A 37 15.69 4.12 -5.77
N THR A 38 16.82 3.57 -6.24
CA THR A 38 17.72 4.25 -7.18
C THR A 38 17.10 4.59 -8.54
N TYR A 39 16.04 3.88 -8.92
CA TYR A 39 15.30 4.09 -10.18
C TYR A 39 14.04 4.96 -10.02
N CYS A 40 13.77 5.47 -8.80
CA CYS A 40 12.48 6.09 -8.49
C CYS A 40 12.61 7.60 -8.22
N ILE A 41 11.86 8.39 -8.99
CA ILE A 41 11.80 9.85 -8.82
C ILE A 41 10.83 10.31 -7.73
N ILE A 42 9.98 9.43 -7.22
CA ILE A 42 8.86 9.76 -6.34
C ILE A 42 9.27 10.57 -5.09
N PRO A 43 10.34 10.23 -4.33
CA PRO A 43 10.73 11.02 -3.17
C PRO A 43 11.02 12.50 -3.49
N TYR A 44 11.49 12.77 -4.71
CA TYR A 44 11.80 14.11 -5.19
C TYR A 44 10.56 14.82 -5.76
N ALA A 45 9.71 14.08 -6.48
CA ALA A 45 8.52 14.63 -7.13
C ALA A 45 7.33 14.79 -6.19
N ARG A 46 7.12 13.82 -5.27
CA ARG A 46 5.98 13.79 -4.33
C ARG A 46 6.36 14.14 -2.89
N GLY A 47 7.65 14.23 -2.58
CA GLY A 47 8.17 14.53 -1.25
C GLY A 47 8.08 13.36 -0.28
N ARG A 48 8.20 13.67 1.01
CA ARG A 48 8.22 12.69 2.09
C ARG A 48 6.84 12.07 2.33
N VAL A 49 6.84 10.97 3.07
CA VAL A 49 5.61 10.28 3.50
C VAL A 49 4.64 11.26 4.16
N ARG A 50 3.40 11.19 3.74
CA ARG A 50 2.26 11.89 4.35
C ARG A 50 1.07 10.94 4.37
N SER A 51 0.54 10.69 5.54
CA SER A 51 -0.60 9.81 5.77
C SER A 51 -1.86 10.62 6.08
N ARG A 52 -3.00 10.17 5.58
CA ARG A 52 -4.29 10.75 5.99
C ARG A 52 -4.72 10.17 7.32
N LYS A 53 -5.25 11.01 8.20
CA LYS A 53 -5.86 10.57 9.45
C LYS A 53 -7.01 9.60 9.19
N ILE A 54 -7.14 8.59 10.05
CA ILE A 54 -8.23 7.60 9.95
C ILE A 54 -9.58 8.31 9.88
N ALA A 55 -9.83 9.31 10.69
CA ALA A 55 -11.09 10.06 10.70
C ALA A 55 -11.45 10.59 9.28
N HIS A 56 -10.49 11.22 8.60
CA HIS A 56 -10.73 11.78 7.26
C HIS A 56 -10.94 10.69 6.19
N VAL A 57 -10.29 9.54 6.35
CA VAL A 57 -10.52 8.39 5.45
C VAL A 57 -11.90 7.82 5.69
N MET A 58 -12.32 7.71 6.95
CA MET A 58 -13.65 7.21 7.32
C MET A 58 -14.79 8.06 6.79
N ASP A 59 -14.65 9.39 6.79
CA ASP A 59 -15.65 10.30 6.18
C ASP A 59 -15.89 9.95 4.70
N GLU A 60 -14.78 9.69 3.95
CA GLU A 60 -14.86 9.29 2.54
C GLU A 60 -15.44 7.89 2.37
N VAL A 61 -15.04 6.92 3.19
CA VAL A 61 -15.57 5.54 3.14
C VAL A 61 -17.08 5.52 3.40
N HIS A 62 -17.54 6.27 4.40
CA HIS A 62 -18.98 6.39 4.69
C HIS A 62 -19.76 7.03 3.53
N ALA A 63 -19.21 8.09 2.93
CA ALA A 63 -19.82 8.73 1.76
C ALA A 63 -19.92 7.77 0.56
N LEU A 64 -18.88 6.94 0.33
CA LEU A 64 -18.87 5.92 -0.72
C LEU A 64 -19.87 4.80 -0.43
N ALA A 65 -19.94 4.32 0.81
CA ALA A 65 -20.91 3.32 1.23
C ALA A 65 -22.36 3.81 1.03
N ALA A 66 -22.63 5.08 1.40
CA ALA A 66 -23.94 5.71 1.18
C ALA A 66 -24.30 5.85 -0.31
N LYS A 67 -23.30 5.99 -1.20
CA LYS A 67 -23.47 5.97 -2.66
C LYS A 67 -23.64 4.55 -3.24
N GLY A 68 -23.58 3.50 -2.41
CA GLY A 68 -23.77 2.11 -2.81
C GLY A 68 -22.50 1.37 -3.25
N TYR A 69 -21.32 1.95 -3.10
CA TYR A 69 -20.07 1.23 -3.36
C TYR A 69 -19.90 0.07 -2.38
N LYS A 70 -19.54 -1.10 -2.91
CA LYS A 70 -19.37 -2.35 -2.14
C LYS A 70 -17.92 -2.73 -1.90
N GLU A 71 -17.01 -2.20 -2.70
CA GLU A 71 -15.59 -2.49 -2.61
C GLU A 71 -14.79 -1.19 -2.56
N VAL A 72 -13.85 -1.12 -1.62
CA VAL A 72 -12.86 -0.05 -1.53
C VAL A 72 -11.44 -0.61 -1.69
N VAL A 73 -10.61 0.13 -2.40
CA VAL A 73 -9.19 -0.15 -2.54
C VAL A 73 -8.41 0.93 -1.79
N LEU A 74 -7.78 0.56 -0.67
CA LEU A 74 -6.88 1.45 0.05
C LEU A 74 -5.55 1.51 -0.70
N THR A 75 -5.16 2.68 -1.16
CA THR A 75 -3.98 2.87 -1.98
C THR A 75 -3.09 3.99 -1.48
N GLY A 76 -1.84 3.98 -1.90
CA GLY A 76 -0.84 5.00 -1.59
C GLY A 76 0.37 4.85 -2.48
N ILE A 77 1.27 5.81 -2.42
CA ILE A 77 2.58 5.72 -3.09
C ILE A 77 3.43 4.62 -2.47
N HIS A 78 3.41 4.52 -1.14
CA HIS A 78 4.07 3.46 -0.38
C HIS A 78 3.19 3.10 0.82
N LEU A 79 2.14 2.33 0.56
CA LEU A 79 1.09 2.03 1.55
C LEU A 79 1.66 1.41 2.83
N SER A 80 2.74 0.63 2.73
CA SER A 80 3.45 0.06 3.87
C SER A 80 4.04 1.09 4.84
N SER A 81 4.17 2.36 4.42
CA SER A 81 4.61 3.46 5.28
C SER A 81 3.46 4.28 5.86
N TYR A 82 2.22 3.82 5.73
CA TYR A 82 1.09 4.54 6.34
C TYR A 82 1.27 4.65 7.86
N GLY A 83 1.16 5.87 8.36
CA GLY A 83 1.23 6.17 9.79
C GLY A 83 2.63 6.45 10.34
N VAL A 84 3.72 6.24 9.54
CA VAL A 84 5.09 6.48 10.03
C VAL A 84 5.41 7.96 10.29
N ASP A 85 4.61 8.87 9.74
CA ASP A 85 4.73 10.30 9.87
C ASP A 85 3.85 10.89 11.00
N PHE A 86 3.03 10.07 11.64
CA PHE A 86 2.25 10.49 12.79
C PHE A 86 3.10 10.55 14.07
N PRO A 87 2.79 11.48 14.99
CA PRO A 87 3.39 11.48 16.31
C PRO A 87 3.24 10.15 17.03
N ALA A 88 4.20 9.77 17.87
CA ALA A 88 4.21 8.49 18.58
C ALA A 88 2.99 8.26 19.48
N GLU A 89 2.37 9.34 19.94
CA GLU A 89 1.14 9.32 20.74
C GLU A 89 -0.09 8.93 19.92
N GLU A 90 -0.06 9.20 18.61
CA GLU A 90 -1.12 8.88 17.68
C GLU A 90 -0.84 7.51 17.03
N LYS A 91 -1.31 6.45 17.64
CA LYS A 91 -1.06 5.07 17.19
C LYS A 91 -1.90 4.65 15.98
N GLU A 92 -2.03 5.54 14.97
CA GLU A 92 -2.71 5.19 13.72
C GLU A 92 -1.76 4.40 12.81
N THR A 93 -2.12 3.16 12.50
CA THR A 93 -1.36 2.27 11.62
C THR A 93 -2.23 1.81 10.44
N LEU A 94 -1.62 1.23 9.41
CA LEU A 94 -2.39 0.63 8.32
C LEU A 94 -3.37 -0.42 8.82
N LEU A 95 -2.98 -1.21 9.83
CA LEU A 95 -3.86 -2.23 10.41
C LEU A 95 -5.05 -1.60 11.15
N SER A 96 -4.84 -0.51 11.92
CA SER A 96 -5.94 0.20 12.58
C SER A 96 -6.89 0.85 11.57
N LEU A 97 -6.37 1.38 10.46
CA LEU A 97 -7.19 1.88 9.37
C LEU A 97 -8.03 0.75 8.73
N ILE A 98 -7.41 -0.39 8.40
CA ILE A 98 -8.14 -1.54 7.81
C ILE A 98 -9.26 -2.00 8.74
N ARG A 99 -9.00 -2.08 10.04
CA ARG A 99 -10.02 -2.45 11.04
C ARG A 99 -11.18 -1.46 11.08
N ALA A 100 -10.87 -0.16 11.06
CA ALA A 100 -11.92 0.87 11.03
C ALA A 100 -12.79 0.76 9.76
N VAL A 101 -12.18 0.60 8.59
CA VAL A 101 -12.92 0.42 7.34
C VAL A 101 -13.74 -0.87 7.33
N HIS A 102 -13.25 -1.92 7.97
CA HIS A 102 -13.96 -3.19 8.08
C HIS A 102 -15.31 -3.05 8.82
N GLU A 103 -15.42 -2.15 9.79
CA GLU A 103 -16.66 -1.94 10.56
C GLU A 103 -17.74 -1.17 9.76
N VAL A 104 -17.40 -0.56 8.62
CA VAL A 104 -18.36 0.25 7.86
C VAL A 104 -19.42 -0.64 7.22
N GLU A 105 -20.68 -0.39 7.57
CA GLU A 105 -21.82 -1.03 6.92
C GLU A 105 -21.90 -0.62 5.45
N GLY A 106 -22.31 -1.55 4.59
CA GLY A 106 -22.42 -1.31 3.15
C GLY A 106 -21.14 -1.61 2.37
N ILE A 107 -19.95 -1.52 2.98
CA ILE A 107 -18.71 -2.03 2.38
C ILE A 107 -18.61 -3.54 2.62
N GLU A 108 -18.42 -4.30 1.56
CA GLU A 108 -18.36 -5.77 1.59
C GLU A 108 -16.95 -6.31 1.33
N ARG A 109 -16.10 -5.51 0.64
CA ARG A 109 -14.74 -5.90 0.27
C ARG A 109 -13.75 -4.76 0.48
N ILE A 110 -12.60 -5.12 1.04
CA ILE A 110 -11.46 -4.23 1.23
C ILE A 110 -10.27 -4.83 0.50
N ARG A 111 -9.67 -4.07 -0.39
CA ARG A 111 -8.46 -4.43 -1.12
C ARG A 111 -7.34 -3.47 -0.78
N LEU A 112 -6.13 -4.00 -0.73
CA LEU A 112 -4.92 -3.18 -0.54
C LEU A 112 -4.23 -2.95 -1.89
N GLY A 113 -3.69 -1.78 -2.07
CA GLY A 113 -2.71 -1.49 -3.11
C GLY A 113 -1.38 -2.19 -2.83
N SER A 114 -0.34 -1.78 -3.58
CA SER A 114 0.99 -2.41 -3.48
C SER A 114 1.58 -2.29 -2.08
N LEU A 115 2.10 -3.41 -1.59
CA LEU A 115 2.78 -3.53 -0.31
C LEU A 115 4.26 -3.89 -0.51
N GLU A 116 5.07 -3.49 0.43
CA GLU A 116 6.46 -3.94 0.55
C GLU A 116 6.55 -5.10 1.56
N PRO A 117 7.48 -6.07 1.39
CA PRO A 117 7.56 -7.27 2.24
C PRO A 117 7.64 -6.98 3.74
N GLY A 118 8.31 -5.89 4.13
CA GLY A 118 8.55 -5.55 5.55
C GLY A 118 7.29 -5.37 6.41
N ILE A 119 6.14 -5.02 5.82
CA ILE A 119 4.89 -4.90 6.59
C ILE A 119 4.24 -6.27 6.88
N ILE A 120 4.62 -7.30 6.12
CA ILE A 120 4.06 -8.64 6.24
C ILE A 120 4.67 -9.35 7.44
N THR A 121 4.21 -8.98 8.63
CA THR A 121 4.53 -9.65 9.88
C THR A 121 3.47 -10.71 10.20
N GLU A 122 3.81 -11.67 11.05
CA GLU A 122 2.85 -12.71 11.46
C GLU A 122 1.62 -12.08 12.13
N GLU A 123 1.82 -11.09 13.00
CA GLU A 123 0.75 -10.33 13.65
C GLU A 123 -0.16 -9.62 12.64
N PHE A 124 0.44 -8.96 11.65
CA PHE A 124 -0.33 -8.27 10.59
C PHE A 124 -1.18 -9.26 9.81
N VAL A 125 -0.58 -10.38 9.37
CA VAL A 125 -1.27 -11.38 8.55
C VAL A 125 -2.38 -12.08 9.33
N GLN A 126 -2.14 -12.46 10.59
CA GLN A 126 -3.18 -13.03 11.47
C GLN A 126 -4.35 -12.06 11.66
N SER A 127 -4.02 -10.78 11.87
CA SER A 127 -5.03 -9.75 12.06
C SER A 127 -5.92 -9.56 10.83
N ILE A 128 -5.33 -9.46 9.64
CA ILE A 128 -6.13 -9.29 8.41
C ILE A 128 -6.86 -10.57 8.00
N ALA A 129 -6.33 -11.75 8.32
CA ALA A 129 -6.99 -13.03 8.07
C ALA A 129 -8.27 -13.20 8.90
N ALA A 130 -8.36 -12.53 10.04
CA ALA A 130 -9.55 -12.51 10.89
C ALA A 130 -10.65 -11.56 10.39
N LEU A 131 -10.40 -10.78 9.31
CA LEU A 131 -11.34 -9.78 8.79
C LEU A 131 -12.03 -10.30 7.52
N PRO A 132 -13.30 -10.73 7.59
CA PRO A 132 -14.01 -11.36 6.46
C PRO A 132 -14.11 -10.50 5.19
N LYS A 133 -14.08 -9.17 5.32
CA LYS A 133 -14.14 -8.25 4.17
C LYS A 133 -12.81 -8.11 3.44
N MET A 134 -11.70 -8.60 3.99
CA MET A 134 -10.39 -8.53 3.34
C MET A 134 -10.34 -9.43 2.11
N CYS A 135 -10.00 -8.85 0.96
CA CYS A 135 -9.78 -9.62 -0.25
C CYS A 135 -8.48 -10.42 -0.13
N PRO A 136 -8.49 -11.73 -0.42
CA PRO A 136 -7.30 -12.57 -0.39
C PRO A 136 -6.43 -12.35 -1.65
N HIS A 137 -6.00 -11.13 -1.88
CA HIS A 137 -5.16 -10.70 -2.98
C HIS A 137 -4.16 -9.67 -2.47
N PHE A 138 -2.86 -9.91 -2.73
CA PHE A 138 -1.78 -9.01 -2.31
C PHE A 138 -0.81 -8.80 -3.46
N HIS A 139 -0.56 -7.55 -3.77
CA HIS A 139 0.53 -7.17 -4.65
C HIS A 139 1.75 -6.84 -3.78
N LEU A 140 2.77 -7.72 -3.79
CA LEU A 140 4.02 -7.52 -3.07
C LEU A 140 5.11 -7.11 -4.05
N SER A 141 5.75 -5.97 -3.82
CA SER A 141 6.83 -5.47 -4.67
C SER A 141 8.09 -6.31 -4.50
N LEU A 142 8.41 -7.19 -5.46
CA LEU A 142 9.66 -7.96 -5.50
C LEU A 142 10.78 -7.17 -6.17
N GLN A 143 10.53 -6.63 -7.34
CA GLN A 143 11.42 -5.88 -8.23
C GLN A 143 12.52 -6.74 -8.87
N SER A 144 13.24 -7.59 -8.12
CA SER A 144 14.21 -8.56 -8.62
C SER A 144 14.30 -9.77 -7.70
N GLY A 145 14.59 -10.93 -8.25
CA GLY A 145 14.92 -12.14 -7.49
C GLY A 145 16.39 -12.22 -7.08
N CYS A 146 17.24 -11.34 -7.61
CA CYS A 146 18.67 -11.30 -7.31
C CYS A 146 18.96 -10.28 -6.20
N ASP A 147 19.59 -10.75 -5.11
CA ASP A 147 19.91 -9.90 -3.97
C ASP A 147 20.90 -8.77 -4.30
N THR A 148 21.86 -9.03 -5.20
CA THR A 148 22.81 -8.02 -5.67
C THR A 148 22.10 -6.90 -6.42
N THR A 149 21.11 -7.25 -7.26
CA THR A 149 20.28 -6.28 -7.97
C THR A 149 19.38 -5.51 -7.01
N LEU A 150 18.77 -6.17 -6.02
CA LEU A 150 17.98 -5.51 -4.98
C LEU A 150 18.82 -4.48 -4.19
N GLU A 151 20.06 -4.80 -3.88
CA GLU A 151 20.99 -3.88 -3.21
C GLU A 151 21.31 -2.65 -4.08
N ARG A 152 21.59 -2.84 -5.38
CA ARG A 152 21.77 -1.74 -6.36
C ARG A 152 20.51 -0.88 -6.50
N MET A 153 19.33 -1.49 -6.38
CA MET A 153 18.03 -0.80 -6.37
C MET A 153 17.76 -0.04 -5.06
N ASN A 154 18.63 -0.16 -4.05
CA ASN A 154 18.42 0.34 -2.68
C ASN A 154 17.15 -0.23 -2.02
N ARG A 155 16.88 -1.53 -2.25
CA ARG A 155 15.79 -2.24 -1.57
C ARG A 155 16.25 -2.73 -0.20
N ARG A 156 15.34 -2.71 0.77
CA ARG A 156 15.63 -3.01 2.18
C ARG A 156 15.27 -4.44 2.59
N TYR A 157 15.00 -5.28 1.63
CA TYR A 157 14.72 -6.71 1.80
C TYR A 157 15.53 -7.52 0.81
N ARG A 158 15.61 -8.81 1.08
CA ARG A 158 16.24 -9.79 0.22
C ARG A 158 15.21 -10.78 -0.33
N SER A 159 15.59 -11.51 -1.37
CA SER A 159 14.73 -12.49 -2.05
C SER A 159 14.20 -13.57 -1.09
N ALA A 160 15.04 -14.04 -0.18
CA ALA A 160 14.66 -15.02 0.85
C ALA A 160 13.60 -14.47 1.82
N GLU A 161 13.71 -13.20 2.24
CA GLU A 161 12.71 -12.54 3.08
C GLU A 161 11.38 -12.41 2.32
N TYR A 162 11.42 -11.99 1.06
CA TYR A 162 10.23 -11.94 0.22
C TYR A 162 9.51 -13.30 0.15
N ALA A 163 10.26 -14.38 -0.07
CA ALA A 163 9.71 -15.74 -0.10
C ALA A 163 9.06 -16.13 1.24
N GLU A 164 9.70 -15.79 2.37
CA GLU A 164 9.14 -15.99 3.71
C GLU A 164 7.81 -15.26 3.88
N LYS A 165 7.72 -13.98 3.47
CA LYS A 165 6.48 -13.20 3.57
C LYS A 165 5.36 -13.78 2.71
N CYS A 166 5.68 -14.28 1.51
CA CYS A 166 4.72 -15.03 0.69
C CYS A 166 4.24 -16.31 1.42
N GLY A 167 5.15 -17.00 2.10
CA GLY A 167 4.84 -18.17 2.93
C GLY A 167 3.87 -17.84 4.07
N LEU A 168 4.10 -16.73 4.77
CA LEU A 168 3.20 -16.27 5.84
C LEU A 168 1.79 -15.97 5.32
N LEU A 169 1.66 -15.27 4.20
CA LEU A 169 0.35 -15.01 3.59
C LEU A 169 -0.38 -16.32 3.22
N ARG A 170 0.33 -17.29 2.64
CA ARG A 170 -0.25 -18.59 2.31
C ARG A 170 -0.66 -19.40 3.54
N LYS A 171 0.13 -19.33 4.61
CA LYS A 171 -0.13 -20.04 5.87
C LYS A 171 -1.45 -19.61 6.50
N TYR A 172 -1.77 -18.33 6.53
CA TYR A 172 -2.91 -17.80 7.28
C TYR A 172 -4.13 -17.48 6.40
N LEU A 173 -3.95 -17.27 5.11
CA LEU A 173 -5.03 -16.88 4.19
C LEU A 173 -5.37 -17.99 3.17
N GLY A 174 -4.79 -19.18 3.35
CA GLY A 174 -4.97 -20.29 2.43
C GLY A 174 -4.15 -20.10 1.16
N ASN A 175 -4.80 -19.91 0.02
CA ASN A 175 -4.10 -19.66 -1.25
C ASN A 175 -4.48 -18.28 -1.82
N PRO A 176 -4.01 -17.18 -1.22
CA PRO A 176 -4.31 -15.84 -1.72
C PRO A 176 -3.63 -15.62 -3.07
N ALA A 177 -4.23 -14.77 -3.91
CA ALA A 177 -3.58 -14.31 -5.13
C ALA A 177 -2.40 -13.41 -4.76
N LEU A 178 -1.19 -13.81 -5.13
CA LEU A 178 0.03 -13.02 -4.97
C LEU A 178 0.48 -12.54 -6.34
N THR A 179 0.63 -11.23 -6.48
CA THR A 179 1.13 -10.58 -7.70
C THR A 179 2.34 -9.73 -7.39
N THR A 180 3.19 -9.51 -8.38
CA THR A 180 4.38 -8.69 -8.25
C THR A 180 4.79 -8.08 -9.58
N ASP A 181 5.64 -7.06 -9.52
CA ASP A 181 6.39 -6.54 -10.65
C ASP A 181 7.85 -6.99 -10.54
N VAL A 182 8.46 -7.25 -11.71
CA VAL A 182 9.88 -7.59 -11.84
C VAL A 182 10.49 -6.70 -12.91
N ILE A 183 11.64 -6.13 -12.59
CA ILE A 183 12.47 -5.32 -13.49
C ILE A 183 13.63 -6.21 -13.93
N VAL A 184 13.82 -6.34 -15.23
CA VAL A 184 14.96 -7.05 -15.84
C VAL A 184 15.81 -6.08 -16.63
N GLY A 185 17.11 -6.39 -16.78
CA GLY A 185 18.06 -5.50 -17.45
C GLY A 185 18.39 -4.24 -16.65
N PHE A 186 18.35 -4.36 -15.32
CA PHE A 186 18.77 -3.26 -14.44
C PHE A 186 20.25 -2.95 -14.65
N PRO A 187 20.72 -1.68 -14.53
CA PRO A 187 22.12 -1.34 -14.74
C PRO A 187 23.07 -2.26 -13.97
N MET A 188 24.05 -2.83 -14.68
CA MET A 188 25.03 -3.82 -14.21
C MET A 188 24.45 -5.20 -13.86
N GLU A 189 23.21 -5.49 -14.21
CA GLU A 189 22.64 -6.84 -14.13
C GLU A 189 23.26 -7.72 -15.22
N THR A 190 23.64 -8.94 -14.85
CA THR A 190 24.23 -9.93 -15.76
C THR A 190 23.20 -10.99 -16.14
N GLU A 191 23.50 -11.83 -17.13
CA GLU A 191 22.63 -12.97 -17.49
C GLU A 191 22.52 -13.97 -16.32
N GLU A 192 23.55 -14.07 -15.50
CA GLU A 192 23.57 -14.96 -14.32
C GLU A 192 22.69 -14.42 -13.20
N ASP A 193 22.56 -13.11 -13.06
CA ASP A 193 21.66 -12.44 -12.10
C ASP A 193 20.18 -12.72 -12.46
#